data_48552610b9080554f98d66597da6bd43
#
_entry.id   48552610b9080554f98d66597da6bd43
#
_cell.length_a   1.000
_cell.length_b   1.000
_cell.length_c   1.000
_cell.angle_alpha   90.00
_cell.angle_beta   90.00
_cell.angle_gamma   90.00
#
_symmetry.space_group_name_H-M   'P 1'
#
loop_
_entity.id
_entity.type
_entity.pdbx_description
1 polymer ?
#
loop_
_entity_poly.entity_id
_entity_poly.type
_entity_poly.pdbx_seq_one_letter_code
_entity_poly.pdbx_strand_id
1 'polypeptide(L)' 'DWKIKTAIVSLSLNLSKEDADRKLELNNGVLRKVLNK' A
#
# COMPACT_ATOMS: atom_id res chain seq x y z
N ASP A 1 -5.75 -4.31 9.29
CA ASP A 1 -6.74 -3.40 8.76
C ASP A 1 -6.29 -2.75 7.46
N TRP A 2 -7.10 -2.87 6.42
CA TRP A 2 -6.76 -2.39 5.08
C TRP A 2 -6.55 -0.88 5.04
N LYS A 3 -7.38 -0.14 5.75
CA LYS A 3 -7.27 1.32 5.75
C LYS A 3 -5.93 1.79 6.29
N ILE A 4 -5.47 1.14 7.33
CA ILE A 4 -4.18 1.48 7.92
C ILE A 4 -3.06 1.17 6.94
N LYS A 5 -3.15 0.02 6.28
CA LYS A 5 -2.16 -0.37 5.28
C LYS A 5 -2.14 0.62 4.12
N THR A 6 -3.32 1.01 3.65
CA THR A 6 -3.41 1.98 2.56
C THR A 6 -2.75 3.29 2.93
N ALA A 7 -3.00 3.76 4.15
CA ALA A 7 -2.40 5.00 4.61
C ALA A 7 -0.87 4.92 4.65
N ILE A 8 -0.36 3.80 5.14
CA ILE A 8 1.08 3.60 5.22
C ILE A 8 1.71 3.61 3.83
N VAL A 9 1.10 2.88 2.91
CA VAL A 9 1.62 2.81 1.53
C VAL A 9 1.54 4.17 0.86
N SER A 10 0.42 4.85 1.05
CA SER A 10 0.22 6.17 0.46
C SER A 10 1.31 7.15 0.90
N LEU A 11 1.60 7.17 2.19
CA LEU A 11 2.61 8.06 2.74
C LEU A 11 4.02 7.64 2.37
N SER A 12 4.29 6.35 2.43
CA SER A 12 5.63 5.84 2.17
C SER A 12 6.05 5.99 0.73
N LEU A 13 5.13 5.77 -0.19
CA LEU A 13 5.43 5.83 -1.62
C LEU A 13 4.91 7.11 -2.27
N ASN A 14 4.32 7.99 -1.47
CA ASN A 14 3.77 9.26 -1.96
C ASN A 14 2.75 9.02 -3.08
N LEU A 15 1.85 8.09 -2.85
CA LEU A 15 0.81 7.74 -3.81
C LEU A 15 -0.55 8.21 -3.32
N SER A 16 -1.49 8.30 -4.25
CA SER A 16 -2.87 8.57 -3.89
C SER A 16 -3.45 7.32 -3.22
N LYS A 17 -4.60 7.50 -2.57
CA LYS A 17 -5.28 6.39 -1.92
C LYS A 17 -5.56 5.25 -2.89
N GLU A 18 -6.04 5.61 -4.07
CA GLU A 18 -6.39 4.61 -5.08
C GLU A 18 -5.17 3.84 -5.53
N ASP A 19 -4.08 4.54 -5.76
CA ASP A 19 -2.84 3.89 -6.17
C ASP A 19 -2.29 3.00 -5.08
N ALA A 20 -2.36 3.47 -3.82
CA ALA A 20 -1.92 2.68 -2.69
C ALA A 20 -2.73 1.40 -2.57
N ASP A 21 -4.04 1.51 -2.74
CA ASP A 21 -4.93 0.34 -2.69
C ASP A 21 -4.56 -0.67 -3.77
N ARG A 22 -4.31 -0.17 -4.96
CA ARG A 22 -3.94 -1.04 -6.08
C ARG A 22 -2.64 -1.78 -5.80
N LYS A 23 -1.66 -1.08 -5.25
CA LYS A 23 -0.39 -1.70 -4.90
C LYS A 23 -0.59 -2.81 -3.87
N LEU A 24 -1.43 -2.56 -2.88
CA LEU A 24 -1.72 -3.55 -1.87
C LEU A 24 -2.40 -4.78 -2.47
N GLU A 25 -3.34 -4.56 -3.38
CA GLU A 25 -4.04 -5.66 -4.03
C GLU A 25 -3.08 -6.53 -4.82
N LEU A 26 -2.18 -5.91 -5.55
CA LEU A 26 -1.20 -6.62 -6.35
C LEU A 26 -0.27 -7.47 -5.49
N ASN A 27 -0.13 -7.09 -4.22
CA ASN A 27 0.74 -7.79 -3.28
C ASN A 27 -0.05 -8.53 -2.19
N ASN A 28 -1.33 -8.81 -2.47
CA ASN A 28 -2.21 -9.54 -1.55
C ASN A 28 -2.31 -8.89 -0.18
N GLY A 29 -2.22 -7.57 -0.14
CA GLY A 29 -2.34 -6.83 1.12
C GLY A 29 -1.14 -6.95 2.04
N VAL A 30 -0.01 -7.43 1.54
CA VAL A 30 1.19 -7.59 2.35
C VAL A 30 2.06 -6.35 2.24
N LEU A 31 2.10 -5.55 3.31
CA LEU A 31 2.87 -4.32 3.33
C LEU A 31 4.35 -4.55 3.01
N ARG A 32 4.89 -5.61 3.58
CA ARG A 32 6.30 -5.91 3.36
C ARG A 32 6.64 -6.02 1.88
N LYS A 33 5.76 -6.66 1.12
CA LYS A 33 6.00 -6.83 -0.31
C LYS A 33 5.87 -5.51 -1.06
N VAL A 34 4.93 -4.68 -0.63
CA VAL A 34 4.71 -3.39 -1.27
C VAL A 34 5.89 -2.45 -1.04
N LEU A 35 6.39 -2.41 0.18
CA LEU A 35 7.45 -1.49 0.57
C LEU A 35 8.85 -2.04 0.31
N ASN A 36 8.97 -3.33 0.13
CA ASN A 36 10.25 -3.97 -0.13
C ASN A 36 10.62 -3.82 -1.60
N LYS A 37 11.82 -3.35 -1.84
CA LYS A 37 12.29 -3.17 -3.21
C LYS A 37 12.97 -4.40 -3.74
#